data_1e1a4c70c077405195baecfb87eb999a
#
_entry.id   1e1a4c70c077405195baecfb87eb999a
#
_cell.length_a   1.000
_cell.length_b   1.000
_cell.length_c   1.000
_cell.angle_alpha   90.00
_cell.angle_beta   90.00
_cell.angle_gamma   90.00
#
_symmetry.space_group_name_H-M   'P 1'
#
loop_
_entity.id
_entity.type
_entity.pdbx_description
1 polymer ?
#
loop_
_entity_poly.entity_id
_entity_poly.type
_entity_poly.pdbx_seq_one_letter_code
_entity_poly.pdbx_strand_id
1 'polypeptide(L)'
;MEFCGAGSVLDIMKLRGHYWNVPREENGGNKTLSETEIATVLSDTLKGLEYLHLRKKIHRDIKAGNILLNMEGHAKLADFGVAGQLTDTMAKRNTVIGTPFWMAPEVIQEIGYDCVADIWSLGITALEMAEGKAPYGEIHPMRAIFMIPSKPPPSFSHPDKWSPAFIDFVSRCLVKQPDVRATASELVCKYTSISREKNDNVLIDSILKYLMGFFFYSCSMNSSRIPNLLKFLLI
;
A
#
# COMPACT_ATOMS: atom_id res chain seq x y z
N MET A 1 -5.83 -10.04 -17.89
CA MET A 1 -5.15 -9.49 -16.69
C MET A 1 -3.79 -10.15 -16.58
N GLU A 2 -2.75 -9.40 -16.22
CA GLU A 2 -1.42 -9.95 -15.94
C GLU A 2 -1.48 -10.82 -14.67
N PHE A 3 -0.77 -11.95 -14.67
CA PHE A 3 -0.72 -12.85 -13.51
C PHE A 3 0.27 -12.31 -12.46
N CYS A 4 -0.21 -12.05 -11.27
CA CYS A 4 0.60 -11.56 -10.14
C CYS A 4 0.81 -12.68 -9.12
N GLY A 5 1.75 -13.58 -9.41
CA GLY A 5 1.95 -14.83 -8.66
C GLY A 5 2.52 -14.65 -7.24
N ALA A 6 3.10 -13.49 -6.92
CA ALA A 6 3.67 -13.23 -5.59
C ALA A 6 2.63 -12.78 -4.54
N GLY A 7 1.37 -12.60 -4.93
CA GLY A 7 0.31 -12.13 -4.02
C GLY A 7 0.33 -10.62 -3.79
N SER A 8 -0.36 -10.15 -2.76
CA SER A 8 -0.39 -8.74 -2.41
C SER A 8 0.78 -8.34 -1.49
N VAL A 9 1.11 -7.04 -1.49
CA VAL A 9 2.08 -6.47 -0.54
C VAL A 9 1.68 -6.78 0.90
N LEU A 10 0.38 -6.74 1.21
CA LEU A 10 -0.13 -7.11 2.54
C LEU A 10 0.14 -8.59 2.89
N ASP A 11 0.07 -9.50 1.91
CA ASP A 11 0.38 -10.92 2.15
C ASP A 11 1.85 -11.09 2.51
N ILE A 12 2.76 -10.40 1.80
CA ILE A 12 4.19 -10.41 2.11
C ILE A 12 4.46 -9.87 3.52
N MET A 13 3.82 -8.75 3.89
CA MET A 13 3.94 -8.17 5.24
C MET A 13 3.46 -9.14 6.32
N LYS A 14 2.30 -9.80 6.12
CA LYS A 14 1.76 -10.77 7.08
C LYS A 14 2.69 -11.95 7.30
N LEU A 15 3.28 -12.43 6.23
CA LEU A 15 4.08 -13.64 6.27
C LEU A 15 5.46 -13.38 6.86
N ARG A 16 6.03 -12.18 6.70
CA ARG A 16 7.21 -11.77 7.48
C ARG A 16 6.97 -11.88 8.98
N GLY A 17 5.79 -11.50 9.46
CA GLY A 17 5.44 -11.61 10.88
C GLY A 17 5.29 -13.04 11.42
N HIS A 18 5.14 -14.04 10.54
CA HIS A 18 4.91 -15.44 10.95
C HIS A 18 6.16 -16.33 10.87
N TYR A 19 7.06 -16.09 9.91
CA TYR A 19 8.10 -17.06 9.55
C TYR A 19 9.51 -16.72 9.98
N TRP A 20 9.78 -15.46 10.31
CA TRP A 20 11.10 -15.10 10.80
C TRP A 20 11.10 -15.13 12.32
N ASN A 21 11.79 -16.10 12.89
CA ASN A 21 12.20 -16.12 14.31
C ASN A 21 13.23 -15.00 14.59
N VAL A 22 12.93 -13.79 14.14
CA VAL A 22 13.62 -12.61 14.64
C VAL A 22 13.14 -12.42 16.07
N PRO A 23 14.04 -12.26 17.06
CA PRO A 23 13.62 -11.98 18.42
C PRO A 23 12.58 -10.87 18.39
N ARG A 24 11.43 -11.10 19.00
CA ARG A 24 10.39 -10.09 19.13
C ARG A 24 11.00 -8.90 19.85
N GLU A 25 11.46 -7.92 19.11
CA GLU A 25 11.59 -6.59 19.68
C GLU A 25 10.21 -6.22 20.24
N GLU A 26 10.15 -5.52 21.37
CA GLU A 26 8.95 -5.22 22.17
C GLU A 26 7.76 -4.59 21.40
N ASN A 27 7.91 -4.34 20.11
CA ASN A 27 6.95 -3.70 19.19
C ASN A 27 6.30 -4.64 18.17
N GLY A 28 6.08 -5.92 18.50
CA GLY A 28 5.26 -6.84 17.68
C GLY A 28 5.86 -7.18 16.32
N GLY A 29 6.43 -8.39 16.23
CA GLY A 29 7.14 -9.03 15.12
C GLY A 29 7.05 -8.38 13.73
N ASN A 30 8.19 -8.24 13.12
CA ASN A 30 8.59 -7.50 11.92
C ASN A 30 7.69 -7.69 10.67
N LYS A 31 6.49 -7.10 10.69
CA LYS A 31 5.56 -7.05 9.53
C LYS A 31 5.90 -5.92 8.56
N THR A 32 7.00 -5.22 8.77
CA THR A 32 7.39 -4.03 8.02
C THR A 32 8.27 -4.37 6.83
N LEU A 33 8.23 -3.54 5.80
CA LEU A 33 9.15 -3.59 4.66
C LEU A 33 10.33 -2.63 4.91
N SER A 34 11.47 -2.92 4.30
CA SER A 34 12.59 -1.98 4.27
C SER A 34 12.25 -0.77 3.38
N GLU A 35 12.91 0.35 3.61
CA GLU A 35 12.68 1.57 2.82
C GLU A 35 12.90 1.34 1.32
N THR A 36 13.88 0.52 0.94
CA THR A 36 14.16 0.18 -0.46
C THR A 36 13.01 -0.61 -1.10
N GLU A 37 12.45 -1.58 -0.38
CA GLU A 37 11.28 -2.35 -0.85
C GLU A 37 10.05 -1.45 -0.99
N ILE A 38 9.82 -0.58 0.01
CA ILE A 38 8.74 0.40 -0.01
C ILE A 38 8.89 1.34 -1.21
N ALA A 39 10.10 1.86 -1.45
CA ALA A 39 10.37 2.75 -2.57
C ALA A 39 10.09 2.10 -3.93
N THR A 40 10.44 0.82 -4.09
CA THR A 40 10.17 0.05 -5.32
C THR A 40 8.65 -0.11 -5.53
N VAL A 41 7.92 -0.53 -4.50
CA VAL A 41 6.46 -0.65 -4.55
C VAL A 41 5.80 0.69 -4.87
N LEU A 42 6.21 1.76 -4.20
CA LEU A 42 5.64 3.10 -4.40
C LEU A 42 5.93 3.64 -5.79
N SER A 43 7.14 3.40 -6.33
CA SER A 43 7.52 3.84 -7.68
C SER A 43 6.59 3.25 -8.75
N ASP A 44 6.34 1.95 -8.71
CA ASP A 44 5.48 1.31 -9.69
C ASP A 44 4.00 1.67 -9.48
N THR A 45 3.56 1.75 -8.22
CA THR A 45 2.20 2.19 -7.88
C THR A 45 1.93 3.62 -8.36
N LEU A 46 2.89 4.55 -8.19
CA LEU A 46 2.78 5.92 -8.68
C LEU A 46 2.62 6.01 -10.19
N LYS A 47 3.38 5.23 -10.97
CA LYS A 47 3.24 5.17 -12.43
C LYS A 47 1.84 4.70 -12.83
N GLY A 48 1.32 3.69 -12.10
CA GLY A 48 -0.05 3.21 -12.30
C GLY A 48 -1.10 4.28 -12.00
N LEU A 49 -0.94 5.02 -10.89
CA LEU A 49 -1.83 6.12 -10.51
C LEU A 49 -1.75 7.28 -11.50
N GLU A 50 -0.55 7.68 -11.92
CA GLU A 50 -0.37 8.72 -12.94
C GLU A 50 -1.12 8.37 -14.22
N TYR A 51 -0.99 7.13 -14.70
CA TYR A 51 -1.72 6.65 -15.88
C TYR A 51 -3.25 6.76 -15.72
N LEU A 52 -3.79 6.42 -14.54
CA LEU A 52 -5.23 6.53 -14.25
C LEU A 52 -5.65 7.99 -14.16
N HIS A 53 -4.93 8.82 -13.43
CA HIS A 53 -5.27 10.21 -13.16
C HIS A 53 -5.23 11.06 -14.44
N LEU A 54 -4.28 10.84 -15.35
CA LEU A 54 -4.24 11.46 -16.67
C LEU A 54 -5.49 11.11 -17.52
N ARG A 55 -6.14 9.99 -17.23
CA ARG A 55 -7.41 9.55 -17.87
C ARG A 55 -8.65 9.89 -17.04
N LYS A 56 -8.49 10.76 -16.04
CA LYS A 56 -9.57 11.22 -15.14
C LYS A 56 -10.28 10.04 -14.46
N LYS A 57 -9.52 9.01 -14.10
CA LYS A 57 -10.01 7.86 -13.34
C LYS A 57 -9.42 7.87 -11.94
N ILE A 58 -10.25 7.57 -10.95
CA ILE A 58 -9.87 7.45 -9.55
C ILE A 58 -9.95 5.99 -9.16
N HIS A 59 -8.92 5.48 -8.45
CA HIS A 59 -8.88 4.09 -8.01
C HIS A 59 -9.79 3.84 -6.81
N ARG A 60 -9.76 4.73 -5.80
CA ARG A 60 -10.61 4.77 -4.58
C ARG A 60 -10.31 3.72 -3.50
N ASP A 61 -9.49 2.73 -3.75
CA ASP A 61 -9.16 1.69 -2.76
C ASP A 61 -7.67 1.33 -2.78
N ILE A 62 -6.81 2.35 -2.69
CA ILE A 62 -5.35 2.16 -2.57
C ILE A 62 -5.02 1.72 -1.15
N LYS A 63 -4.42 0.53 -1.03
CA LYS A 63 -3.93 -0.08 0.22
C LYS A 63 -3.00 -1.24 -0.12
N ALA A 64 -2.18 -1.69 0.84
CA ALA A 64 -1.22 -2.78 0.62
C ALA A 64 -1.88 -4.08 0.11
N GLY A 65 -3.15 -4.34 0.46
CA GLY A 65 -3.90 -5.50 -0.02
C GLY A 65 -4.29 -5.44 -1.51
N ASN A 66 -4.34 -4.24 -2.11
CA ASN A 66 -4.72 -4.01 -3.51
C ASN A 66 -3.52 -3.66 -4.39
N ILE A 67 -2.31 -3.79 -3.88
CA ILE A 67 -1.08 -3.71 -4.65
C ILE A 67 -0.52 -5.12 -4.75
N LEU A 68 -0.58 -5.70 -5.95
CA LEU A 68 -0.12 -7.06 -6.23
C LEU A 68 1.30 -7.04 -6.78
N LEU A 69 2.06 -8.08 -6.49
CA LEU A 69 3.41 -8.24 -7.02
C LEU A 69 3.45 -9.40 -8.02
N ASN A 70 4.08 -9.16 -9.17
CA ASN A 70 4.41 -10.24 -10.09
C ASN A 70 5.71 -10.96 -9.65
N MET A 71 6.06 -12.04 -10.33
CA MET A 71 7.24 -12.84 -10.01
C MET A 71 8.57 -12.11 -10.30
N GLU A 72 8.49 -11.02 -11.05
CA GLU A 72 9.63 -10.15 -11.40
C GLU A 72 9.81 -9.00 -10.40
N GLY A 73 8.99 -8.96 -9.32
CA GLY A 73 9.06 -7.93 -8.28
C GLY A 73 8.38 -6.60 -8.64
N HIS A 74 7.66 -6.53 -9.77
CA HIS A 74 6.92 -5.32 -10.14
C HIS A 74 5.57 -5.24 -9.45
N ALA A 75 5.25 -4.06 -8.92
CA ALA A 75 3.97 -3.80 -8.29
C ALA A 75 2.91 -3.40 -9.34
N LYS A 76 1.70 -3.93 -9.18
CA LYS A 76 0.54 -3.69 -10.04
C LYS A 76 -0.67 -3.32 -9.19
N LEU A 77 -1.40 -2.31 -9.61
CA LEU A 77 -2.68 -1.95 -8.99
C LEU A 77 -3.76 -2.98 -9.33
N ALA A 78 -4.52 -3.37 -8.35
CA ALA A 78 -5.62 -4.33 -8.48
C ALA A 78 -6.88 -3.82 -7.80
N ASP A 79 -8.00 -4.48 -8.08
CA ASP A 79 -9.33 -4.18 -7.52
C ASP A 79 -9.87 -2.80 -7.90
N PHE A 80 -10.11 -2.64 -9.20
CA PHE A 80 -10.80 -1.47 -9.77
C PHE A 80 -12.33 -1.51 -9.55
N GLY A 81 -12.85 -2.38 -8.68
CA GLY A 81 -14.27 -2.65 -8.52
C GLY A 81 -15.13 -1.45 -8.11
N VAL A 82 -14.49 -0.39 -7.61
CA VAL A 82 -15.14 0.87 -7.20
C VAL A 82 -14.62 2.05 -8.01
N ALA A 83 -13.76 1.82 -9.03
CA ALA A 83 -13.23 2.88 -9.88
C ALA A 83 -14.36 3.57 -10.62
N GLY A 84 -14.68 4.81 -10.26
CA GLY A 84 -15.68 5.65 -10.90
C GLY A 84 -15.05 6.57 -11.95
N GLN A 85 -15.78 6.84 -13.03
CA GLN A 85 -15.50 7.99 -13.88
C GLN A 85 -15.94 9.27 -13.15
N LEU A 86 -15.16 10.34 -13.27
CA LEU A 86 -15.51 11.68 -12.75
C LEU A 86 -16.79 12.28 -13.36
N THR A 87 -17.41 11.58 -14.34
CA THR A 87 -18.61 12.02 -15.05
C THR A 87 -19.92 11.56 -14.39
N ASP A 88 -19.87 10.63 -13.44
CA ASP A 88 -21.10 10.25 -12.73
C ASP A 88 -21.37 11.25 -11.62
N THR A 89 -22.35 12.13 -11.92
CA THR A 89 -23.04 12.96 -10.96
C THR A 89 -23.23 12.21 -9.65
N MET A 90 -22.50 12.66 -8.61
CA MET A 90 -22.70 12.38 -7.21
C MET A 90 -23.69 11.24 -6.92
N ALA A 91 -23.25 10.00 -7.06
CA ALA A 91 -23.99 8.91 -6.45
C ALA A 91 -23.82 9.06 -4.93
N LYS A 92 -24.76 9.76 -4.31
CA LYS A 92 -24.98 9.74 -2.87
C LYS A 92 -25.22 8.30 -2.45
N ARG A 93 -24.16 7.59 -2.15
CA ARG A 93 -24.24 6.30 -1.47
C ARG A 93 -23.90 6.52 -0.02
N ASN A 94 -24.91 6.64 0.78
CA ASN A 94 -24.88 6.64 2.25
C ASN A 94 -24.42 5.28 2.81
N THR A 95 -23.38 4.69 2.25
CA THR A 95 -22.84 3.43 2.75
C THR A 95 -21.34 3.58 2.83
N VAL A 96 -20.85 3.94 4.02
CA VAL A 96 -19.46 3.76 4.40
C VAL A 96 -19.22 2.24 4.49
N ILE A 97 -19.19 1.60 3.30
CA ILE A 97 -18.84 0.18 3.14
C ILE A 97 -17.35 0.16 2.91
N GLY A 98 -16.58 -0.16 3.94
CA GLY A 98 -15.15 -0.31 3.84
C GLY A 98 -14.43 0.13 5.11
N THR A 99 -13.15 -0.22 5.20
CA THR A 99 -12.29 0.17 6.30
C THR A 99 -11.79 1.59 6.04
N PRO A 100 -12.16 2.62 6.83
CA PRO A 100 -11.97 4.03 6.48
C PRO A 100 -10.54 4.54 6.64
N PHE A 101 -9.62 3.72 7.13
CA PHE A 101 -8.27 4.14 7.56
C PHE A 101 -7.43 4.74 6.42
N TRP A 102 -7.66 4.33 5.17
CA TRP A 102 -6.96 4.84 3.97
C TRP A 102 -7.69 6.01 3.29
N MET A 103 -8.94 6.31 3.72
CA MET A 103 -9.74 7.36 3.08
C MET A 103 -9.20 8.75 3.39
N ALA A 104 -9.18 9.60 2.36
CA ALA A 104 -8.84 11.02 2.52
C ALA A 104 -9.92 11.77 3.32
N PRO A 105 -9.55 12.84 4.06
CA PRO A 105 -10.49 13.62 4.86
C PRO A 105 -11.70 14.13 4.06
N GLU A 106 -11.47 14.62 2.83
CA GLU A 106 -12.52 15.12 1.94
C GLU A 106 -13.47 14.02 1.46
N VAL A 107 -12.98 12.78 1.31
CA VAL A 107 -13.81 11.60 0.96
C VAL A 107 -14.73 11.26 2.14
N ILE A 108 -14.22 11.28 3.35
CA ILE A 108 -14.99 11.03 4.57
C ILE A 108 -16.05 12.11 4.77
N GLN A 109 -15.72 13.36 4.47
CA GLN A 109 -16.62 14.52 4.64
C GLN A 109 -17.62 14.66 3.49
N GLU A 110 -17.51 13.85 2.44
CA GLU A 110 -18.39 13.91 1.25
C GLU A 110 -18.42 15.30 0.56
N ILE A 111 -17.32 16.08 0.64
CA ILE A 111 -17.23 17.46 0.11
C ILE A 111 -16.97 17.49 -1.41
N GLY A 112 -16.96 16.33 -2.05
CA GLY A 112 -16.45 16.17 -3.39
C GLY A 112 -14.94 15.85 -3.38
N TYR A 113 -14.50 14.97 -4.25
CA TYR A 113 -13.10 14.55 -4.30
C TYR A 113 -12.70 14.22 -5.73
N ASP A 114 -11.40 14.31 -5.98
CA ASP A 114 -10.78 14.02 -7.26
C ASP A 114 -9.64 12.98 -7.13
N CYS A 115 -8.78 12.92 -8.12
CA CYS A 115 -7.67 11.97 -8.20
C CYS A 115 -6.67 12.08 -7.04
N VAL A 116 -6.53 13.23 -6.40
CA VAL A 116 -5.56 13.41 -5.30
C VAL A 116 -6.00 12.69 -4.01
N ALA A 117 -7.25 12.22 -3.94
CA ALA A 117 -7.69 11.33 -2.85
C ALA A 117 -6.90 10.01 -2.85
N ASP A 118 -6.55 9.46 -4.03
CA ASP A 118 -5.70 8.27 -4.13
C ASP A 118 -4.28 8.54 -3.59
N ILE A 119 -3.79 9.78 -3.70
CA ILE A 119 -2.46 10.17 -3.18
C ILE A 119 -2.45 10.18 -1.66
N TRP A 120 -3.53 10.63 -1.00
CA TRP A 120 -3.67 10.46 0.45
C TRP A 120 -3.62 8.97 0.82
N SER A 121 -4.41 8.14 0.16
CA SER A 121 -4.44 6.69 0.39
C SER A 121 -3.07 6.05 0.17
N LEU A 122 -2.30 6.53 -0.82
CA LEU A 122 -0.92 6.09 -1.06
C LEU A 122 0.01 6.46 0.10
N GLY A 123 -0.12 7.67 0.66
CA GLY A 123 0.64 8.11 1.84
C GLY A 123 0.33 7.24 3.08
N ILE A 124 -0.94 6.90 3.30
CA ILE A 124 -1.35 5.96 4.37
C ILE A 124 -0.79 4.57 4.10
N THR A 125 -0.78 4.11 2.85
CA THR A 125 -0.20 2.81 2.46
C THR A 125 1.32 2.78 2.67
N ALA A 126 2.01 3.88 2.44
CA ALA A 126 3.43 4.01 2.74
C ALA A 126 3.70 3.85 4.25
N LEU A 127 2.91 4.50 5.11
CA LEU A 127 2.97 4.29 6.56
C LEU A 127 2.59 2.85 6.96
N GLU A 128 1.59 2.25 6.32
CA GLU A 128 1.21 0.85 6.55
C GLU A 128 2.38 -0.11 6.29
N MET A 129 3.10 0.06 5.18
CA MET A 129 4.27 -0.75 4.83
C MET A 129 5.44 -0.53 5.80
N ALA A 130 5.64 0.71 6.24
CA ALA A 130 6.72 1.10 7.13
C ALA A 130 6.50 0.64 8.58
N GLU A 131 5.26 0.67 9.08
CA GLU A 131 4.93 0.40 10.47
C GLU A 131 4.17 -0.93 10.69
N GLY A 132 3.87 -1.66 9.59
CA GLY A 132 3.17 -2.95 9.64
C GLY A 132 1.66 -2.86 9.83
N LYS A 133 1.12 -1.65 9.97
CA LYS A 133 -0.31 -1.37 10.12
C LYS A 133 -0.65 0.04 9.64
N ALA A 134 -1.88 0.22 9.16
CA ALA A 134 -2.37 1.56 8.83
C ALA A 134 -2.55 2.42 10.10
N PRO A 135 -2.34 3.74 10.01
CA PRO A 135 -2.72 4.67 11.08
C PRO A 135 -4.17 4.45 11.50
N TYR A 136 -4.44 4.54 12.80
CA TYR A 136 -5.75 4.25 13.40
C TYR A 136 -6.26 2.80 13.25
N GLY A 137 -5.47 1.85 12.70
CA GLY A 137 -5.90 0.48 12.44
C GLY A 137 -6.33 -0.33 13.67
N GLU A 138 -6.01 0.13 14.88
CA GLU A 138 -6.37 -0.51 16.15
C GLU A 138 -7.64 0.05 16.79
N ILE A 139 -8.20 1.13 16.25
CA ILE A 139 -9.44 1.72 16.78
C ILE A 139 -10.65 1.29 15.95
N HIS A 140 -11.82 1.43 16.56
CA HIS A 140 -13.06 1.12 15.85
C HIS A 140 -13.23 2.03 14.61
N PRO A 141 -13.58 1.50 13.42
CA PRO A 141 -13.68 2.26 12.17
C PRO A 141 -14.52 3.53 12.27
N MET A 142 -15.67 3.48 12.97
CA MET A 142 -16.51 4.67 13.19
C MET A 142 -15.78 5.79 13.93
N ARG A 143 -14.89 5.46 14.86
CA ARG A 143 -14.08 6.47 15.55
C ARG A 143 -13.03 7.09 14.63
N ALA A 144 -12.43 6.29 13.75
CA ALA A 144 -11.48 6.77 12.75
C ALA A 144 -12.11 7.81 11.81
N ILE A 145 -13.34 7.61 11.37
CA ILE A 145 -14.11 8.55 10.52
C ILE A 145 -14.17 9.96 11.14
N PHE A 146 -14.32 10.08 12.45
CA PHE A 146 -14.31 11.39 13.12
C PHE A 146 -12.89 11.92 13.36
N MET A 147 -11.91 11.04 13.54
CA MET A 147 -10.54 11.44 13.85
C MET A 147 -9.77 11.91 12.63
N ILE A 148 -9.89 11.22 11.48
CA ILE A 148 -9.13 11.54 10.26
C ILE A 148 -9.35 12.99 9.81
N PRO A 149 -10.59 13.53 9.73
CA PRO A 149 -10.79 14.92 9.38
C PRO A 149 -10.34 15.92 10.45
N SER A 150 -10.42 15.56 11.74
CA SER A 150 -10.21 16.50 12.85
C SER A 150 -8.76 16.57 13.35
N LYS A 151 -8.04 15.45 13.34
CA LYS A 151 -6.65 15.35 13.86
C LYS A 151 -5.63 15.79 12.81
N PRO A 152 -4.41 16.19 13.20
CA PRO A 152 -3.31 16.39 12.26
C PRO A 152 -3.08 15.16 11.36
N PRO A 153 -2.51 15.33 10.16
CA PRO A 153 -2.16 14.20 9.31
C PRO A 153 -1.28 13.20 10.06
N PRO A 154 -1.45 11.89 9.82
CA PRO A 154 -0.55 10.89 10.38
C PRO A 154 0.89 11.07 9.89
N SER A 155 1.84 10.67 10.70
CA SER A 155 3.27 10.67 10.40
C SER A 155 3.93 9.42 10.99
N PHE A 156 5.21 9.20 10.70
CA PHE A 156 5.97 8.10 11.28
C PHE A 156 6.04 8.18 12.81
N SER A 157 5.89 7.05 13.48
CA SER A 157 6.07 6.94 14.94
C SER A 157 7.55 7.12 15.33
N HIS A 158 8.47 6.69 14.45
CA HIS A 158 9.92 6.79 14.62
C HIS A 158 10.56 7.38 13.35
N PRO A 159 10.52 8.71 13.16
CA PRO A 159 11.05 9.37 11.96
C PRO A 159 12.56 9.17 11.78
N ASP A 160 13.30 8.99 12.87
CA ASP A 160 14.73 8.72 12.90
C ASP A 160 15.15 7.45 12.14
N LYS A 161 14.23 6.51 11.94
CA LYS A 161 14.47 5.25 11.20
C LYS A 161 14.39 5.40 9.68
N TRP A 162 13.91 6.54 9.17
CA TRP A 162 13.59 6.72 7.76
C TRP A 162 14.40 7.88 7.15
N SER A 163 14.69 7.75 5.87
CA SER A 163 15.41 8.82 5.18
C SER A 163 14.57 10.12 5.09
N PRO A 164 15.23 11.30 5.03
CA PRO A 164 14.54 12.57 4.81
C PRO A 164 13.69 12.58 3.52
N ALA A 165 14.12 11.85 2.48
CA ALA A 165 13.40 11.74 1.22
C ALA A 165 12.07 10.98 1.39
N PHE A 166 12.06 9.89 2.16
CA PHE A 166 10.84 9.13 2.43
C PHE A 166 9.88 9.90 3.34
N ILE A 167 10.40 10.60 4.35
CA ILE A 167 9.59 11.47 5.21
C ILE A 167 8.95 12.60 4.38
N ASP A 168 9.72 13.26 3.48
CA ASP A 168 9.21 14.29 2.58
C ASP A 168 8.13 13.73 1.63
N PHE A 169 8.33 12.54 1.08
CA PHE A 169 7.32 11.87 0.25
C PHE A 169 5.99 11.70 0.98
N VAL A 170 6.01 11.10 2.17
CA VAL A 170 4.80 10.88 2.98
C VAL A 170 4.13 12.20 3.36
N SER A 171 4.93 13.21 3.72
CA SER A 171 4.40 14.52 4.10
C SER A 171 3.66 15.23 2.94
N ARG A 172 4.12 15.03 1.69
CA ARG A 172 3.46 15.57 0.49
C ARG A 172 2.18 14.83 0.12
N CYS A 173 2.13 13.53 0.41
CA CYS A 173 0.92 12.72 0.22
C CYS A 173 -0.16 13.08 1.25
N LEU A 174 0.22 13.30 2.51
CA LEU A 174 -0.70 13.49 3.63
C LEU A 174 -0.99 14.97 3.93
N VAL A 175 -1.30 15.73 2.89
CA VAL A 175 -1.78 17.11 2.99
C VAL A 175 -3.30 17.10 3.02
N LYS A 176 -3.92 17.68 4.06
CA LYS A 176 -5.38 17.67 4.23
C LYS A 176 -6.14 18.44 3.17
N GLN A 177 -5.57 19.54 2.68
CA GLN A 177 -6.18 20.36 1.62
C GLN A 177 -5.90 19.71 0.26
N PRO A 178 -6.92 19.24 -0.48
CA PRO A 178 -6.72 18.57 -1.77
C PRO A 178 -5.99 19.44 -2.79
N ASP A 179 -6.31 20.73 -2.86
CA ASP A 179 -5.74 21.68 -3.84
C ASP A 179 -4.22 21.90 -3.68
N VAL A 180 -3.66 21.61 -2.51
CA VAL A 180 -2.22 21.74 -2.20
C VAL A 180 -1.52 20.38 -2.06
N ARG A 181 -2.29 19.28 -2.06
CA ARG A 181 -1.73 17.92 -2.03
C ARG A 181 -1.05 17.63 -3.35
N ALA A 182 0.12 17.00 -3.29
CA ALA A 182 0.86 16.63 -4.48
C ALA A 182 0.05 15.73 -5.41
N THR A 183 0.21 15.90 -6.71
CA THR A 183 -0.35 15.02 -7.74
C THR A 183 0.56 13.81 -7.99
N ALA A 184 0.02 12.77 -8.64
CA ALA A 184 0.82 11.60 -9.04
C ALA A 184 1.99 12.00 -9.94
N SER A 185 1.77 12.88 -10.92
CA SER A 185 2.82 13.34 -11.86
C SER A 185 3.94 14.12 -11.16
N GLU A 186 3.62 14.98 -10.19
CA GLU A 186 4.64 15.68 -9.39
C GLU A 186 5.49 14.71 -8.57
N LEU A 187 4.87 13.70 -7.96
CA LEU A 187 5.58 12.68 -7.19
C LEU A 187 6.43 11.77 -8.09
N VAL A 188 5.91 11.36 -9.25
CA VAL A 188 6.68 10.61 -10.25
C VAL A 188 7.91 11.39 -10.66
N CYS A 189 7.76 12.64 -11.03
CA CYS A 189 8.88 13.51 -11.47
C CYS A 189 9.96 13.64 -10.38
N LYS A 190 9.54 13.78 -9.11
CA LYS A 190 10.47 14.01 -8.00
C LYS A 190 11.17 12.75 -7.50
N TYR A 191 10.46 11.60 -7.41
CA TYR A 191 10.95 10.44 -6.66
C TYR A 191 11.33 9.23 -7.50
N THR A 192 10.81 9.06 -8.74
CA THR A 192 11.17 7.90 -9.56
C THR A 192 12.60 7.95 -10.13
N SER A 193 13.20 9.13 -10.23
CA SER A 193 14.62 9.27 -10.59
C SER A 193 15.55 8.70 -9.51
N ILE A 194 15.14 8.74 -8.25
CA ILE A 194 15.93 8.27 -7.10
C ILE A 194 15.95 6.74 -7.00
N SER A 195 14.87 6.06 -7.41
CA SER A 195 14.75 4.60 -7.30
C SER A 195 15.43 3.83 -8.45
N ARG A 196 15.71 4.46 -9.60
CA ARG A 196 16.32 3.78 -10.76
C ARG A 196 17.79 3.38 -10.57
N GLU A 197 18.52 4.00 -9.67
CA GLU A 197 19.95 3.72 -9.50
C GLU A 197 20.27 2.57 -8.55
N LYS A 198 19.33 2.01 -7.83
CA LYS A 198 19.70 1.16 -6.71
C LYS A 198 19.16 -0.27 -6.65
N ASN A 199 18.05 -0.73 -7.22
CA ASN A 199 17.67 -2.13 -6.88
C ASN A 199 16.47 -2.72 -7.64
N ASP A 200 16.65 -3.21 -8.84
CA ASP A 200 15.66 -4.08 -9.50
C ASP A 200 15.53 -5.46 -8.83
N ASN A 201 16.51 -5.88 -8.02
CA ASN A 201 16.57 -7.23 -7.45
C ASN A 201 16.08 -7.35 -5.97
N VAL A 202 15.92 -6.26 -5.22
CA VAL A 202 15.65 -6.34 -3.77
C VAL A 202 14.29 -6.96 -3.45
N LEU A 203 13.27 -6.63 -4.21
CA LEU A 203 11.93 -7.23 -4.06
C LEU A 203 11.93 -8.68 -4.54
N ILE A 204 12.64 -8.99 -5.61
CA ILE A 204 12.78 -10.36 -6.12
C ILE A 204 13.44 -11.25 -5.07
N ASP A 205 14.52 -10.82 -4.46
CA ASP A 205 15.21 -11.58 -3.40
C ASP A 205 14.30 -11.80 -2.19
N SER A 206 13.51 -10.80 -1.83
CA SER A 206 12.53 -10.92 -0.76
C SER A 206 11.38 -11.86 -1.11
N ILE A 207 10.87 -11.81 -2.34
CA ILE A 207 9.84 -12.72 -2.85
C ILE A 207 10.37 -14.15 -2.91
N LEU A 208 11.58 -14.37 -3.44
CA LEU A 208 12.19 -15.69 -3.54
C LEU A 208 12.46 -16.31 -2.18
N LYS A 209 13.05 -15.58 -1.25
CA LYS A 209 13.23 -16.02 0.16
C LYS A 209 11.90 -16.41 0.78
N TYR A 210 10.88 -15.64 0.50
CA TYR A 210 9.54 -15.84 0.95
C TYR A 210 8.90 -17.13 0.41
N LEU A 211 8.94 -17.32 -0.90
CA LEU A 211 8.43 -18.54 -1.56
C LEU A 211 9.19 -19.79 -1.11
N MET A 212 10.52 -19.70 -0.96
CA MET A 212 11.33 -20.80 -0.43
C MET A 212 11.00 -21.11 1.03
N GLY A 213 10.86 -20.13 1.90
CA GLY A 213 10.46 -20.32 3.29
C GLY A 213 9.09 -21.02 3.40
N PHE A 214 8.16 -20.64 2.54
CA PHE A 214 6.85 -21.28 2.46
C PHE A 214 6.92 -22.74 1.95
N PHE A 215 7.78 -23.01 0.98
CA PHE A 215 8.01 -24.35 0.44
C PHE A 215 8.58 -25.29 1.52
N PHE A 216 9.60 -24.87 2.25
CA PHE A 216 10.18 -25.65 3.36
C PHE A 216 9.20 -25.91 4.48
N TYR A 217 8.33 -24.95 4.80
CA TYR A 217 7.30 -25.12 5.82
C TYR A 217 6.18 -26.07 5.37
N SER A 218 5.72 -25.96 4.13
CA SER A 218 4.72 -26.87 3.57
C SER A 218 5.22 -28.32 3.45
N CYS A 219 6.51 -28.51 3.24
CA CYS A 219 7.12 -29.84 3.27
C CYS A 219 7.25 -30.42 4.68
N SER A 220 7.32 -29.58 5.72
CA SER A 220 7.43 -30.04 7.12
C SER A 220 6.10 -30.26 7.82
N MET A 221 5.01 -29.69 7.29
CA MET A 221 3.65 -29.85 7.80
C MET A 221 2.80 -30.64 6.80
N ASN A 222 2.26 -31.77 7.25
CA ASN A 222 1.39 -32.69 6.48
C ASN A 222 0.45 -31.99 5.49
N SER A 223 0.40 -32.51 4.28
CA SER A 223 -0.11 -31.98 3.00
C SER A 223 -1.57 -31.51 2.89
N SER A 224 -2.29 -31.26 3.97
CA SER A 224 -3.73 -30.94 3.94
C SER A 224 -4.07 -29.45 3.88
N ARG A 225 -3.09 -28.54 3.88
CA ARG A 225 -3.31 -27.08 3.83
C ARG A 225 -2.36 -26.36 2.87
N ILE A 226 -2.27 -26.82 1.63
CA ILE A 226 -1.57 -26.06 0.58
C ILE A 226 -2.54 -24.99 0.08
N PRO A 227 -2.25 -23.69 0.26
CA PRO A 227 -3.04 -22.63 -0.37
C PRO A 227 -3.03 -22.79 -1.90
N ASN A 228 -4.11 -22.41 -2.56
CA ASN A 228 -4.30 -22.56 -4.00
C ASN A 228 -3.16 -21.95 -4.88
N LEU A 229 -2.36 -21.07 -4.34
CA LEU A 229 -1.19 -20.47 -5.02
C LEU A 229 -0.11 -21.51 -5.39
N LEU A 230 0.13 -22.52 -4.56
CA LEU A 230 1.17 -23.54 -4.80
C LEU A 230 0.77 -24.62 -5.79
N LYS A 231 -0.53 -24.81 -6.02
CA LYS A 231 -1.01 -25.76 -7.05
C LYS A 231 -0.63 -25.32 -8.48
N PHE A 232 -0.33 -24.04 -8.69
CA PHE A 232 0.06 -23.50 -9.99
C PHE A 232 1.60 -23.45 -10.22
N LEU A 233 2.40 -23.65 -9.18
CA LEU A 233 3.86 -23.69 -9.30
C LEU A 233 4.43 -25.10 -9.50
N LEU A 234 3.58 -26.13 -9.42
CA LEU A 234 3.96 -27.55 -9.57
C LEU A 234 3.49 -28.15 -10.91
N ILE A 235 2.99 -27.35 -11.85
CA ILE A 235 2.77 -27.70 -13.25
C ILE A 235 3.72 -26.89 -14.11
#